data_638322f2a9f2777fe1937d8fd9965af6
#
_entry.id   638322f2a9f2777fe1937d8fd9965af6
#
_cell.length_a   1.000
_cell.length_b   1.000
_cell.length_c   1.000
_cell.angle_alpha   90.00
_cell.angle_beta   90.00
_cell.angle_gamma   90.00
#
_symmetry.space_group_name_H-M   'P 1'
#
loop_
_entity.id
_entity.type
_entity.pdbx_description
1 polymer ?
#
loop_
_entity_poly.entity_id
_entity_poly.type
_entity_poly.pdbx_seq_one_letter_code
_entity_poly.pdbx_strand_id
1 'polypeptide(L)'
;MTKNIQYANFPERLLARLVDFSIYHLLILIPFSKIAFINDSAYLLDNILTFTLYILTFAVIVIPFETLMVSKFGGTPGKLLMGLRIQKDNGDRLTFREAFFRITLGHMVSGLFFSLGYLWIFKNEKRKCWHDIIQGTIVVKEVPYGFWIGLLIFFVFFLMNATIFLQEITGLVENSHFYEDIFNSFFTPKRSVPAMTIPGV
;
A
#
# COMPACT_ATOMS: atom_id res chain seq x y z
N MET A 1 0.85 18.44 36.46
CA MET A 1 1.85 18.72 35.39
C MET A 1 1.17 18.49 34.06
N THR A 2 0.83 19.52 33.33
CA THR A 2 0.30 19.42 31.96
C THR A 2 1.40 18.93 31.05
N LYS A 3 1.32 17.66 30.63
CA LYS A 3 2.26 17.07 29.68
C LYS A 3 2.19 17.88 28.39
N ASN A 4 3.26 18.53 27.99
CA ASN A 4 3.31 19.30 26.75
C ASN A 4 3.07 18.32 25.57
N ILE A 5 1.89 18.35 24.98
CA ILE A 5 1.51 17.45 23.87
C ILE A 5 2.24 17.93 22.62
N GLN A 6 3.10 17.08 22.08
CA GLN A 6 3.74 17.31 20.78
C GLN A 6 2.94 16.65 19.67
N TYR A 7 2.44 17.45 18.73
CA TYR A 7 1.71 16.94 17.56
C TYR A 7 2.66 16.49 16.46
N ALA A 8 2.36 15.34 15.84
CA ALA A 8 3.12 14.85 14.70
C ALA A 8 2.96 15.78 13.49
N ASN A 9 4.08 16.17 12.89
CA ASN A 9 4.13 17.01 11.70
C ASN A 9 3.87 16.20 10.41
N PHE A 10 3.80 16.90 9.27
CA PHE A 10 3.54 16.26 7.97
C PHE A 10 4.63 15.26 7.57
N PRO A 11 5.94 15.58 7.61
CA PRO A 11 7.00 14.62 7.28
C PRO A 11 6.95 13.34 8.12
N GLU A 12 6.68 13.45 9.41
CA GLU A 12 6.59 12.28 10.31
C GLU A 12 5.43 11.37 9.95
N ARG A 13 4.25 11.95 9.65
CA ARG A 13 3.07 11.17 9.23
C ARG A 13 3.25 10.56 7.86
N LEU A 14 3.88 11.29 6.94
CA LEU A 14 4.21 10.78 5.60
C LEU A 14 5.19 9.61 5.69
N LEU A 15 6.27 9.77 6.44
CA LEU A 15 7.26 8.71 6.62
C LEU A 15 6.64 7.46 7.26
N ALA A 16 5.79 7.63 8.29
CA ALA A 16 5.06 6.51 8.89
C ALA A 16 4.18 5.79 7.85
N ARG A 17 3.54 6.53 6.94
CA ARG A 17 2.73 5.92 5.86
C ARG A 17 3.60 5.24 4.82
N LEU A 18 4.78 5.79 4.51
CA LEU A 18 5.75 5.14 3.61
C LEU A 18 6.30 3.84 4.21
N VAL A 19 6.52 3.79 5.53
CA VAL A 19 6.90 2.55 6.24
C VAL A 19 5.77 1.53 6.12
N ASP A 20 4.51 1.89 6.43
CA ASP A 20 3.36 1.00 6.26
C ASP A 20 3.27 0.48 4.82
N PHE A 21 3.36 1.38 3.84
CA PHE A 21 3.30 1.04 2.42
C PHE A 21 4.44 0.08 2.02
N SER A 22 5.66 0.34 2.47
CA SER A 22 6.82 -0.52 2.16
C SER A 22 6.66 -1.94 2.72
N ILE A 23 6.10 -2.07 3.92
CA ILE A 23 5.79 -3.36 4.53
C ILE A 23 4.73 -4.11 3.69
N TYR A 24 3.63 -3.43 3.37
CA TYR A 24 2.52 -4.04 2.61
C TYR A 24 2.94 -4.39 1.18
N HIS A 25 3.69 -3.51 0.54
CA HIS A 25 4.21 -3.73 -0.81
C HIS A 25 5.14 -4.95 -0.86
N LEU A 26 6.02 -5.09 0.13
CA LEU A 26 6.90 -6.26 0.24
C LEU A 26 6.09 -7.56 0.37
N LEU A 27 5.02 -7.56 1.20
CA LEU A 27 4.13 -8.72 1.35
C LEU A 27 3.41 -9.08 0.04
N ILE A 28 3.15 -8.10 -0.82
CA ILE A 28 2.56 -8.33 -2.16
C ILE A 28 3.62 -8.81 -3.15
N LEU A 29 4.81 -8.20 -3.15
CA LEU A 29 5.86 -8.52 -4.12
C LEU A 29 6.42 -9.94 -3.94
N ILE A 30 6.56 -10.45 -2.72
CA ILE A 30 7.14 -11.78 -2.48
C ILE A 30 6.43 -12.90 -3.29
N PRO A 31 5.09 -13.04 -3.25
CA PRO A 31 4.42 -14.04 -4.08
C PRO A 31 4.44 -13.69 -5.58
N PHE A 32 4.53 -12.39 -5.94
CA PHE A 32 4.58 -11.94 -7.33
C PHE A 32 5.94 -12.18 -8.00
N SER A 33 7.00 -12.20 -7.23
CA SER A 33 8.39 -12.29 -7.73
C SER A 33 8.71 -13.50 -8.61
N LYS A 34 7.82 -14.48 -8.67
CA LYS A 34 7.99 -15.65 -9.53
C LYS A 34 7.35 -15.49 -10.91
N ILE A 35 6.45 -14.52 -11.07
CA ILE A 35 5.69 -14.36 -12.34
C ILE A 35 6.61 -13.88 -13.47
N ALA A 36 7.53 -12.99 -13.18
CA ALA A 36 8.46 -12.45 -14.19
C ALA A 36 9.37 -13.50 -14.85
N PHE A 37 9.54 -14.68 -14.22
CA PHE A 37 10.34 -15.79 -14.72
C PHE A 37 9.52 -16.88 -15.42
N ILE A 38 8.23 -16.66 -15.63
CA ILE A 38 7.35 -17.62 -16.30
C ILE A 38 7.50 -17.47 -17.82
N ASN A 39 7.69 -18.58 -18.51
CA ASN A 39 7.80 -18.68 -19.96
C ASN A 39 6.78 -19.67 -20.58
N ASP A 40 5.74 -20.03 -19.83
CA ASP A 40 4.64 -20.89 -20.27
C ASP A 40 3.32 -20.15 -20.08
N SER A 41 2.51 -20.05 -21.14
CA SER A 41 1.27 -19.26 -21.15
C SER A 41 0.19 -19.82 -20.25
N ALA A 42 0.08 -21.14 -20.14
CA ALA A 42 -0.92 -21.78 -19.27
C ALA A 42 -0.58 -21.53 -17.80
N TYR A 43 0.70 -21.71 -17.46
CA TYR A 43 1.21 -21.47 -16.11
C TYR A 43 1.17 -19.99 -15.74
N LEU A 44 1.44 -19.08 -16.71
CA LEU A 44 1.31 -17.63 -16.51
C LEU A 44 -0.14 -17.25 -16.15
N LEU A 45 -1.12 -17.77 -16.90
CA LEU A 45 -2.53 -17.48 -16.66
C LEU A 45 -2.99 -17.91 -15.26
N ASP A 46 -2.61 -19.12 -14.84
CA ASP A 46 -2.92 -19.66 -13.51
C ASP A 46 -2.31 -18.79 -12.40
N ASN A 47 -1.05 -18.36 -12.58
CA ASN A 47 -0.38 -17.50 -11.61
C ASN A 47 -0.95 -16.08 -11.56
N ILE A 48 -1.35 -15.49 -12.69
CA ILE A 48 -2.03 -14.18 -12.72
C ILE A 48 -3.35 -14.25 -11.98
N LEU A 49 -4.15 -15.31 -12.19
CA LEU A 49 -5.41 -15.50 -11.48
C LEU A 49 -5.18 -15.63 -9.97
N THR A 50 -4.25 -16.51 -9.57
CA THR A 50 -3.88 -16.72 -8.17
C THR A 50 -3.39 -15.43 -7.53
N PHE A 51 -2.54 -14.68 -8.22
CA PHE A 51 -2.03 -13.40 -7.73
C PHE A 51 -3.13 -12.33 -7.60
N THR A 52 -4.06 -12.28 -8.57
CA THR A 52 -5.21 -11.37 -8.51
C THR A 52 -6.07 -11.67 -7.27
N LEU A 53 -6.37 -12.95 -7.03
CA LEU A 53 -7.10 -13.38 -5.83
C LEU A 53 -6.33 -13.04 -4.55
N TYR A 54 -5.00 -13.19 -4.55
CA TYR A 54 -4.16 -12.81 -3.42
C TYR A 54 -4.25 -11.30 -3.12
N ILE A 55 -4.12 -10.43 -4.15
CA ILE A 55 -4.24 -8.97 -3.97
C ILE A 55 -5.63 -8.60 -3.42
N LEU A 56 -6.70 -9.17 -3.97
CA LEU A 56 -8.05 -8.90 -3.49
C LEU A 56 -8.22 -9.31 -2.03
N THR A 57 -7.76 -10.51 -1.67
CA THR A 57 -7.80 -11.01 -0.29
C THR A 57 -6.98 -10.13 0.63
N PHE A 58 -5.78 -9.74 0.21
CA PHE A 58 -4.90 -8.85 0.98
C PHE A 58 -5.56 -7.48 1.22
N ALA A 59 -6.17 -6.88 0.20
CA ALA A 59 -6.87 -5.60 0.34
C ALA A 59 -8.04 -5.69 1.33
N VAL A 60 -8.79 -6.80 1.32
CA VAL A 60 -9.88 -7.05 2.28
C VAL A 60 -9.35 -7.23 3.71
N ILE A 61 -8.16 -7.82 3.90
CA ILE A 61 -7.57 -8.07 5.23
C ILE A 61 -6.92 -6.82 5.81
N VAL A 62 -6.25 -6.01 4.99
CA VAL A 62 -5.47 -4.84 5.45
C VAL A 62 -6.35 -3.81 6.16
N ILE A 63 -7.56 -3.53 5.66
CA ILE A 63 -8.46 -2.54 6.28
C ILE A 63 -8.88 -2.95 7.70
N PRO A 64 -9.40 -4.18 7.96
CA PRO A 64 -9.68 -4.64 9.32
C PRO A 64 -8.43 -4.70 10.20
N PHE A 65 -7.28 -5.11 9.66
CA PHE A 65 -6.02 -5.14 10.39
C PHE A 65 -5.58 -3.74 10.84
N GLU A 66 -5.51 -2.76 9.93
CA GLU A 66 -5.20 -1.37 10.31
C GLU A 66 -6.21 -0.82 11.32
N THR A 67 -7.51 -1.14 11.15
CA THR A 67 -8.57 -0.73 12.08
C THR A 67 -8.32 -1.30 13.48
N LEU A 68 -7.97 -2.58 13.56
CA LEU A 68 -7.64 -3.24 14.83
C LEU A 68 -6.40 -2.61 15.47
N MET A 69 -5.35 -2.37 14.69
CA MET A 69 -4.12 -1.73 15.15
C MET A 69 -4.38 -0.33 15.72
N VAL A 70 -5.16 0.49 15.00
CA VAL A 70 -5.51 1.84 15.47
C VAL A 70 -6.38 1.80 16.71
N SER A 71 -7.39 0.93 16.80
CA SER A 71 -8.28 0.86 17.96
C SER A 71 -7.61 0.29 19.20
N LYS A 72 -6.80 -0.77 19.06
CA LYS A 72 -6.15 -1.41 20.21
C LYS A 72 -4.84 -0.75 20.63
N PHE A 73 -4.01 -0.39 19.64
CA PHE A 73 -2.65 0.10 19.91
C PHE A 73 -2.48 1.60 19.65
N GLY A 74 -3.47 2.25 19.03
CA GLY A 74 -3.45 3.69 18.76
C GLY A 74 -2.66 4.08 17.52
N GLY A 75 -2.37 3.16 16.59
CA GLY A 75 -1.66 3.51 15.35
C GLY A 75 -1.49 2.35 14.41
N THR A 76 -1.20 2.64 13.14
CA THR A 76 -0.73 1.66 12.16
C THR A 76 0.69 1.20 12.51
N PRO A 77 1.18 0.07 11.97
CA PRO A 77 2.53 -0.41 12.25
C PRO A 77 3.61 0.67 12.10
N GLY A 78 3.64 1.40 10.98
CA GLY A 78 4.62 2.46 10.74
C GLY A 78 4.51 3.61 11.74
N LYS A 79 3.29 4.00 12.14
CA LYS A 79 3.12 5.02 13.19
C LYS A 79 3.66 4.56 14.53
N LEU A 80 3.33 3.33 14.93
CA LEU A 80 3.79 2.76 16.21
C LEU A 80 5.31 2.62 16.26
N LEU A 81 5.92 2.13 15.18
CA LEU A 81 7.38 2.02 15.05
C LEU A 81 8.08 3.38 15.19
N MET A 82 7.43 4.45 14.75
CA MET A 82 7.93 5.83 14.89
C MET A 82 7.52 6.51 16.20
N GLY A 83 6.87 5.79 17.12
CA GLY A 83 6.37 6.37 18.37
C GLY A 83 5.29 7.43 18.16
N LEU A 84 4.49 7.28 17.10
CA LEU A 84 3.34 8.13 16.84
C LEU A 84 2.07 7.43 17.29
N ARG A 85 1.18 8.17 17.97
CA ARG A 85 -0.13 7.65 18.37
C ARG A 85 -1.28 8.52 17.89
N ILE A 86 -2.34 7.83 17.49
CA ILE A 86 -3.64 8.39 17.17
C ILE A 86 -4.49 8.29 18.42
N GLN A 87 -5.06 9.41 18.83
CA GLN A 87 -5.99 9.47 19.95
C GLN A 87 -7.07 10.51 19.66
N LYS A 88 -8.14 10.50 20.43
CA LYS A 88 -9.17 11.55 20.40
C LYS A 88 -8.62 12.86 20.97
N ASP A 89 -9.30 13.97 20.71
CA ASP A 89 -8.93 15.28 21.27
C ASP A 89 -8.88 15.31 22.81
N ASN A 90 -9.65 14.45 23.47
CA ASN A 90 -9.68 14.28 24.93
C ASN A 90 -8.60 13.30 25.46
N GLY A 91 -7.79 12.72 24.58
CA GLY A 91 -6.75 11.76 24.93
C GLY A 91 -7.18 10.28 24.93
N ASP A 92 -8.47 9.99 24.75
CA ASP A 92 -8.97 8.62 24.71
C ASP A 92 -8.56 7.88 23.42
N ARG A 93 -8.57 6.55 23.49
CA ARG A 93 -8.39 5.70 22.33
C ARG A 93 -9.65 5.70 21.46
N LEU A 94 -9.45 5.44 20.16
CA LEU A 94 -10.56 5.23 19.24
C LEU A 94 -11.20 3.86 19.49
N THR A 95 -12.52 3.81 19.43
CA THR A 95 -13.24 2.54 19.29
C THR A 95 -12.97 1.92 17.93
N PHE A 96 -13.26 0.62 17.76
CA PHE A 96 -13.10 -0.05 16.46
C PHE A 96 -13.89 0.65 15.34
N ARG A 97 -15.13 1.05 15.63
CA ARG A 97 -15.98 1.75 14.65
C ARG A 97 -15.39 3.11 14.23
N GLU A 98 -14.92 3.89 15.18
CA GLU A 98 -14.27 5.19 14.88
C GLU A 98 -12.99 5.02 14.08
N ALA A 99 -12.17 4.02 14.43
CA ALA A 99 -10.96 3.68 13.70
C ALA A 99 -11.28 3.23 12.26
N PHE A 100 -12.31 2.40 12.07
CA PHE A 100 -12.76 1.96 10.75
C PHE A 100 -13.19 3.14 9.86
N PHE A 101 -14.05 4.01 10.37
CA PHE A 101 -14.48 5.19 9.60
C PHE A 101 -13.32 6.15 9.30
N ARG A 102 -12.35 6.27 10.21
CA ARG A 102 -11.16 7.09 9.99
C ARG A 102 -10.29 6.53 8.86
N ILE A 103 -10.08 5.21 8.83
CA ILE A 103 -9.23 4.54 7.84
C ILE A 103 -9.91 4.48 6.46
N THR A 104 -11.22 4.29 6.41
CA THR A 104 -11.97 4.20 5.16
C THR A 104 -12.43 5.57 4.67
N LEU A 105 -13.57 6.03 5.13
CA LEU A 105 -14.19 7.29 4.68
C LEU A 105 -13.30 8.51 4.95
N GLY A 106 -12.63 8.54 6.12
CA GLY A 106 -11.76 9.67 6.48
C GLY A 106 -10.59 9.84 5.52
N HIS A 107 -9.90 8.75 5.16
CA HIS A 107 -8.82 8.81 4.18
C HIS A 107 -9.34 9.07 2.76
N MET A 108 -10.50 8.51 2.39
CA MET A 108 -11.13 8.79 1.10
C MET A 108 -11.41 10.30 0.94
N VAL A 109 -12.04 10.92 1.94
CA VAL A 109 -12.31 12.37 1.92
C VAL A 109 -11.02 13.20 1.90
N SER A 110 -9.99 12.77 2.66
CA SER A 110 -8.70 13.46 2.66
C SER A 110 -7.94 13.34 1.34
N GLY A 111 -8.18 12.27 0.58
CA GLY A 111 -7.60 12.03 -0.74
C GLY A 111 -8.31 12.79 -1.86
N LEU A 112 -9.54 13.28 -1.66
CA LEU A 112 -10.27 14.05 -2.65
C LEU A 112 -9.54 15.37 -2.98
N PHE A 113 -9.85 15.93 -4.14
CA PHE A 113 -9.29 17.22 -4.59
C PHE A 113 -7.76 17.28 -4.48
N PHE A 114 -7.07 16.35 -5.14
CA PHE A 114 -5.60 16.30 -5.15
C PHE A 114 -4.97 16.22 -3.77
N SER A 115 -5.61 15.47 -2.84
CA SER A 115 -5.09 15.26 -1.48
C SER A 115 -5.03 16.54 -0.61
N LEU A 116 -5.83 17.56 -0.92
CA LEU A 116 -5.91 18.81 -0.13
C LEU A 116 -6.23 18.54 1.35
N GLY A 117 -7.00 17.49 1.64
CA GLY A 117 -7.32 17.11 3.01
C GLY A 117 -6.10 16.72 3.86
N TYR A 118 -5.06 16.17 3.25
CA TYR A 118 -3.80 15.90 3.93
C TYR A 118 -2.97 17.17 4.11
N LEU A 119 -2.99 18.09 3.14
CA LEU A 119 -2.25 19.35 3.20
C LEU A 119 -2.86 20.34 4.21
N TRP A 120 -4.08 20.12 4.66
CA TRP A 120 -4.71 20.92 5.71
C TRP A 120 -3.93 20.94 7.03
N ILE A 121 -3.06 19.96 7.25
CA ILE A 121 -2.14 19.88 8.40
C ILE A 121 -1.30 21.15 8.60
N PHE A 122 -0.96 21.87 7.52
CA PHE A 122 -0.16 23.09 7.58
C PHE A 122 -0.95 24.31 8.06
N LYS A 123 -2.28 24.26 7.99
CA LYS A 123 -3.17 25.35 8.41
C LYS A 123 -3.75 25.16 9.81
N ASN A 124 -3.59 23.99 10.40
CA ASN A 124 -4.22 23.65 11.67
C ASN A 124 -3.18 23.64 12.80
N GLU A 125 -3.43 24.36 13.91
CA GLU A 125 -2.54 24.46 15.07
C GLU A 125 -2.26 23.11 15.71
N LYS A 126 -3.25 22.20 15.75
CA LYS A 126 -3.10 20.82 16.21
C LYS A 126 -2.61 19.87 15.13
N ARG A 127 -2.17 20.40 13.99
CA ARG A 127 -1.68 19.63 12.85
C ARG A 127 -2.64 18.53 12.38
N LYS A 128 -3.94 18.87 12.28
CA LYS A 128 -5.00 17.95 11.84
C LYS A 128 -5.17 17.95 10.33
N CYS A 129 -5.27 16.77 9.75
CA CYS A 129 -5.80 16.54 8.40
C CYS A 129 -7.34 16.52 8.43
N TRP A 130 -8.02 16.49 7.29
CA TRP A 130 -9.49 16.42 7.26
C TRP A 130 -10.03 15.17 7.96
N HIS A 131 -9.42 14.00 7.75
CA HIS A 131 -9.82 12.78 8.46
C HIS A 131 -9.66 12.90 10.00
N ASP A 132 -8.70 13.68 10.47
CA ASP A 132 -8.54 13.95 11.91
C ASP A 132 -9.66 14.87 12.42
N ILE A 133 -10.04 15.88 11.63
CA ILE A 133 -11.09 16.83 11.98
C ILE A 133 -12.46 16.12 12.04
N ILE A 134 -12.78 15.34 11.01
CA ILE A 134 -14.06 14.61 10.91
C ILE A 134 -14.24 13.65 12.08
N GLN A 135 -13.17 13.00 12.54
CA GLN A 135 -13.22 12.01 13.61
C GLN A 135 -12.85 12.57 15.00
N GLY A 136 -12.57 13.87 15.13
CA GLY A 136 -12.17 14.48 16.41
C GLY A 136 -10.88 13.86 16.96
N THR A 137 -9.89 13.58 16.10
CA THR A 137 -8.66 12.92 16.48
C THR A 137 -7.43 13.81 16.32
N ILE A 138 -6.35 13.42 16.98
CA ILE A 138 -5.02 14.01 16.86
C ILE A 138 -3.98 12.90 16.74
N VAL A 139 -2.83 13.23 16.13
CA VAL A 139 -1.67 12.34 16.14
C VAL A 139 -0.59 12.99 16.98
N VAL A 140 -0.17 12.30 18.02
CA VAL A 140 0.82 12.78 19.00
C VAL A 140 2.13 12.00 18.89
N LYS A 141 3.21 12.62 19.33
CA LYS A 141 4.53 11.98 19.44
C LYS A 141 4.74 11.50 20.87
N GLU A 142 5.15 10.25 21.01
CA GLU A 142 5.55 9.68 22.29
C GLU A 142 7.08 9.72 22.49
N VAL A 143 7.84 9.65 21.37
CA VAL A 143 9.31 9.66 21.40
C VAL A 143 9.88 10.74 20.48
N PRO A 144 10.95 11.46 20.89
CA PRO A 144 11.49 12.56 20.10
C PRO A 144 12.30 12.11 18.88
N TYR A 145 12.88 10.91 18.92
CA TYR A 145 13.74 10.35 17.86
C TYR A 145 13.00 9.41 16.89
N GLY A 146 11.67 9.32 16.98
CA GLY A 146 10.86 8.42 16.16
C GLY A 146 11.01 8.61 14.65
N PHE A 147 11.26 9.85 14.21
CA PHE A 147 11.51 10.15 12.80
C PHE A 147 12.77 9.41 12.27
N TRP A 148 13.88 9.43 13.02
CA TRP A 148 15.12 8.76 12.60
C TRP A 148 15.00 7.24 12.59
N ILE A 149 14.27 6.68 13.56
CA ILE A 149 13.94 5.25 13.58
C ILE A 149 13.10 4.89 12.34
N GLY A 150 12.07 5.68 12.04
CA GLY A 150 11.23 5.49 10.86
C GLY A 150 12.03 5.58 9.57
N LEU A 151 12.97 6.52 9.47
CA LEU A 151 13.83 6.67 8.30
C LEU A 151 14.73 5.45 8.09
N LEU A 152 15.31 4.92 9.16
CA LEU A 152 16.13 3.70 9.10
C LEU A 152 15.29 2.50 8.66
N ILE A 153 14.11 2.30 9.26
CA ILE A 153 13.21 1.20 8.93
C ILE A 153 12.74 1.33 7.47
N PHE A 154 12.33 2.52 7.06
CA PHE A 154 11.93 2.78 5.67
C PHE A 154 13.05 2.42 4.69
N PHE A 155 14.27 2.84 4.99
CA PHE A 155 15.42 2.58 4.12
C PHE A 155 15.72 1.07 3.99
N VAL A 156 15.64 0.31 5.08
CA VAL A 156 15.80 -1.16 5.05
C VAL A 156 14.73 -1.80 4.16
N PHE A 157 13.45 -1.48 4.40
CA PHE A 157 12.35 -2.02 3.59
C PHE A 157 12.42 -1.55 2.14
N PHE A 158 12.84 -0.32 1.89
CA PHE A 158 13.05 0.21 0.55
C PHE A 158 14.11 -0.59 -0.21
N LEU A 159 15.26 -0.87 0.41
CA LEU A 159 16.30 -1.70 -0.21
C LEU A 159 15.79 -3.11 -0.52
N MET A 160 15.05 -3.74 0.41
CA MET A 160 14.45 -5.06 0.18
C MET A 160 13.47 -5.02 -1.01
N ASN A 161 12.59 -4.03 -1.08
CA ASN A 161 11.66 -3.84 -2.19
C ASN A 161 12.41 -3.60 -3.51
N ALA A 162 13.46 -2.76 -3.50
CA ALA A 162 14.28 -2.47 -4.68
C ALA A 162 15.00 -3.72 -5.19
N THR A 163 15.51 -4.58 -4.32
CA THR A 163 16.17 -5.83 -4.70
C THR A 163 15.19 -6.77 -5.42
N ILE A 164 14.00 -6.98 -4.86
CA ILE A 164 12.97 -7.81 -5.48
C ILE A 164 12.55 -7.21 -6.83
N PHE A 165 12.31 -5.90 -6.89
CA PHE A 165 11.91 -5.22 -8.11
C PHE A 165 12.98 -5.33 -9.24
N LEU A 166 14.26 -5.24 -8.89
CA LEU A 166 15.35 -5.47 -9.85
C LEU A 166 15.35 -6.91 -10.37
N GLN A 167 15.09 -7.90 -9.53
CA GLN A 167 14.94 -9.29 -9.96
C GLN A 167 13.76 -9.45 -10.92
N GLU A 168 12.62 -8.81 -10.65
CA GLU A 168 11.46 -8.82 -11.55
C GLU A 168 11.80 -8.26 -12.94
N ILE A 169 12.48 -7.10 -12.97
CA ILE A 169 12.92 -6.48 -14.25
C ILE A 169 13.84 -7.45 -15.00
N THR A 170 14.79 -8.08 -14.31
CA THR A 170 15.70 -9.05 -14.93
C THR A 170 14.92 -10.21 -15.55
N GLY A 171 13.97 -10.80 -14.82
CA GLY A 171 13.14 -11.88 -15.32
C GLY A 171 12.27 -11.48 -16.52
N LEU A 172 11.72 -10.27 -16.53
CA LEU A 172 10.97 -9.73 -17.67
C LEU A 172 11.85 -9.52 -18.91
N VAL A 173 13.07 -9.05 -18.72
CA VAL A 173 14.03 -8.87 -19.82
C VAL A 173 14.47 -10.21 -20.41
N GLU A 174 14.79 -11.18 -19.56
CA GLU A 174 15.18 -12.54 -19.98
C GLU A 174 14.08 -13.25 -20.76
N ASN A 175 12.80 -13.01 -20.40
CA ASN A 175 11.65 -13.60 -21.07
C ASN A 175 10.92 -12.61 -22.01
N SER A 176 11.57 -11.56 -22.48
CA SER A 176 10.93 -10.49 -23.26
C SER A 176 10.22 -11.01 -24.51
N HIS A 177 10.82 -11.93 -25.26
CA HIS A 177 10.21 -12.53 -26.46
C HIS A 177 8.90 -13.26 -26.14
N PHE A 178 8.84 -13.99 -25.03
CA PHE A 178 7.62 -14.66 -24.59
C PHE A 178 6.48 -13.66 -24.32
N TYR A 179 6.78 -12.55 -23.65
CA TYR A 179 5.79 -11.50 -23.37
C TYR A 179 5.39 -10.72 -24.61
N GLU A 180 6.32 -10.47 -25.55
CA GLU A 180 6.03 -9.88 -26.87
C GLU A 180 5.09 -10.77 -27.70
N ASP A 181 5.31 -12.08 -27.72
CA ASP A 181 4.44 -13.02 -28.44
C ASP A 181 3.02 -13.03 -27.86
N ILE A 182 2.90 -13.04 -26.55
CA ILE A 182 1.59 -12.91 -25.88
C ILE A 182 0.93 -11.59 -26.26
N PHE A 183 1.61 -10.46 -26.11
CA PHE A 183 1.09 -9.14 -26.45
C PHE A 183 0.60 -9.10 -27.90
N ASN A 184 1.43 -9.53 -28.82
CA ASN A 184 1.10 -9.57 -30.24
C ASN A 184 -0.09 -10.48 -30.55
N SER A 185 -0.29 -11.56 -29.79
CA SER A 185 -1.42 -12.46 -29.97
C SER A 185 -2.78 -11.81 -29.70
N PHE A 186 -2.83 -10.76 -28.88
CA PHE A 186 -4.05 -9.99 -28.61
C PHE A 186 -4.37 -8.98 -29.72
N PHE A 187 -3.35 -8.47 -30.44
CA PHE A 187 -3.53 -7.39 -31.41
C PHE A 187 -3.41 -7.84 -32.87
N THR A 188 -2.82 -9.02 -33.13
CA THR A 188 -2.78 -9.60 -34.48
C THR A 188 -4.04 -10.45 -34.72
N PRO A 189 -4.90 -10.11 -35.71
CA PRO A 189 -6.03 -10.96 -36.03
C PRO A 189 -5.50 -12.34 -36.46
N LYS A 190 -6.01 -13.40 -35.84
CA LYS A 190 -5.73 -14.77 -36.25
C LYS A 190 -5.97 -14.86 -37.76
N ARG A 191 -4.91 -15.02 -38.56
CA ARG A 191 -5.06 -15.34 -40.00
C ARG A 191 -5.97 -16.55 -40.08
N SER A 192 -7.13 -16.41 -40.72
CA SER A 192 -8.00 -17.53 -41.04
C SER A 192 -7.15 -18.60 -41.72
N VAL A 193 -7.09 -19.77 -41.12
CA VAL A 193 -6.45 -20.94 -41.75
C VAL A 193 -7.16 -21.10 -43.11
N PRO A 194 -6.44 -21.05 -44.24
CA PRO A 194 -7.08 -21.28 -45.54
C PRO A 194 -7.80 -22.64 -45.46
N ALA A 195 -9.04 -22.66 -45.85
CA ALA A 195 -9.84 -23.86 -45.88
C ALA A 195 -9.05 -24.93 -46.64
N MET A 196 -8.78 -26.07 -45.98
CA MET A 196 -8.16 -27.23 -46.63
C MET A 196 -9.03 -27.58 -47.83
N THR A 197 -8.60 -27.26 -49.01
CA THR A 197 -9.20 -27.82 -50.25
C THR A 197 -8.90 -29.31 -50.24
N ILE A 198 -9.93 -30.10 -49.97
CA ILE A 198 -9.88 -31.54 -50.11
C ILE A 198 -9.74 -31.81 -51.60
N PRO A 199 -8.60 -32.39 -52.08
CA PRO A 199 -8.49 -32.74 -53.48
C PRO A 199 -9.40 -33.96 -53.76
N GLY A 200 -10.40 -33.80 -54.59
CA GLY A 200 -11.13 -34.89 -55.18
C GLY A 200 -12.42 -35.36 -54.51
N VAL A 201 -13.53 -34.59 -54.74
CA VAL A 201 -14.85 -35.16 -54.94
C VAL A 201 -15.38 -34.58 -56.23
#